data_364e1b4831218d8b08331c6641ebfb83
#
_entry.id   364e1b4831218d8b08331c6641ebfb83
#
_cell.length_a   1.000
_cell.length_b   1.000
_cell.length_c   1.000
_cell.angle_alpha   90.00
_cell.angle_beta   90.00
_cell.angle_gamma   90.00
#
_symmetry.space_group_name_H-M   'P 1'
#
loop_
_entity.id
_entity.type
_entity.pdbx_description
1 polymer ?
#
loop_
_entity_poly.entity_id
_entity_poly.type
_entity_poly.pdbx_seq_one_letter_code
_entity_poly.pdbx_strand_id
1 'polypeptide(L)'
;MLKFAVATLASACLVGAQATNDDSYHPHAAVAFVRTGERTPTFRKGPSSVLTALGAQQMFKLGQNLRTRYITGNTPADLGVQHIAGMSPNALNNDQISVQTSDEQYVVSSAQAFMQGLYPPRNIANSNGTGFTGSLLSNGSAIDYPLGGYQYANIQSSGQLDPESIYVAGSQHCPTAERDAMMYYTTDKFSEIKAANNDFYNGLNLDWFEGNLNRNDLLVYQHLTCARF
;
A
#
# COMPACT_ATOMS: atom_id res chain seq x y z
N MET A 1 29.35 37.38 44.92
CA MET A 1 29.99 37.17 43.61
C MET A 1 29.82 35.75 43.15
N LEU A 2 28.57 35.27 42.93
CA LEU A 2 28.35 33.89 42.51
C LEU A 2 27.09 33.76 41.64
N LYS A 3 26.85 34.69 40.71
CA LYS A 3 25.69 34.65 39.83
C LYS A 3 25.99 34.80 38.34
N PHE A 4 27.25 34.81 37.94
CA PHE A 4 27.63 34.99 36.51
C PHE A 4 28.20 33.74 35.83
N ALA A 5 28.39 32.64 36.56
CA ALA A 5 28.99 31.44 35.95
C ALA A 5 28.00 30.41 35.38
N VAL A 6 26.68 30.59 35.60
CA VAL A 6 25.68 29.59 35.16
C VAL A 6 25.05 29.94 33.80
N ALA A 7 25.14 31.23 33.37
CA ALA A 7 24.54 31.66 32.10
C ALA A 7 25.38 31.32 30.86
N THR A 8 26.67 31.06 31.01
CA THR A 8 27.56 30.76 29.87
C THR A 8 27.61 29.25 29.49
N LEU A 9 27.23 28.37 30.39
CA LEU A 9 27.18 26.92 30.06
C LEU A 9 25.91 26.52 29.33
N ALA A 10 24.83 27.25 29.47
CA ALA A 10 23.58 26.93 28.76
C ALA A 10 23.60 27.37 27.26
N SER A 11 24.48 28.32 26.91
CA SER A 11 24.58 28.81 25.53
C SER A 11 25.46 27.93 24.65
N ALA A 12 26.36 27.15 25.23
CA ALA A 12 27.24 26.26 24.46
C ALA A 12 26.58 24.92 24.03
N CYS A 13 25.51 24.49 24.72
CA CYS A 13 24.78 23.29 24.33
C CYS A 13 23.73 23.48 23.22
N LEU A 14 23.41 24.72 22.89
CA LEU A 14 22.44 25.04 21.84
C LEU A 14 23.07 25.20 20.43
N VAL A 15 24.40 25.30 20.36
CA VAL A 15 25.10 25.43 19.07
C VAL A 15 25.44 24.08 18.44
N GLY A 16 25.27 22.95 19.17
CA GLY A 16 25.57 21.61 18.67
C GLY A 16 24.43 20.87 17.99
N ALA A 17 23.26 21.48 17.86
CA ALA A 17 22.08 20.85 17.23
C ALA A 17 21.61 21.58 15.96
N GLN A 18 22.46 22.29 15.29
CA GLN A 18 22.26 22.51 13.87
C GLN A 18 22.62 21.18 13.20
N ALA A 19 21.60 20.41 12.86
CA ALA A 19 21.73 19.36 11.88
C ALA A 19 22.33 20.05 10.64
N THR A 20 23.63 19.93 10.47
CA THR A 20 24.22 20.12 9.17
C THR A 20 23.41 19.19 8.28
N ASN A 21 22.78 19.72 7.24
CA ASN A 21 22.27 18.91 6.15
C ASN A 21 23.51 18.17 5.62
N ASP A 22 23.75 17.00 6.20
CA ASP A 22 24.79 16.13 5.71
C ASP A 22 24.23 15.57 4.39
N ASP A 23 24.68 16.15 3.28
CA ASP A 23 24.38 15.73 1.92
C ASP A 23 24.79 14.27 1.67
N SER A 24 25.24 13.56 2.68
CA SER A 24 25.77 12.20 2.60
C SER A 24 24.70 11.10 2.73
N TYR A 25 23.49 11.41 3.20
CA TYR A 25 22.45 10.38 3.34
C TYR A 25 21.67 10.17 2.05
N HIS A 26 22.11 9.20 1.26
CA HIS A 26 21.44 8.78 0.05
C HIS A 26 20.79 7.40 0.25
N PRO A 27 19.47 7.27 0.15
CA PRO A 27 18.83 5.97 0.18
C PRO A 27 19.24 5.16 -1.06
N HIS A 28 19.72 3.95 -0.86
CA HIS A 28 20.07 3.04 -1.96
C HIS A 28 18.91 2.17 -2.40
N ALA A 29 17.97 1.89 -1.50
CA ALA A 29 16.78 1.10 -1.77
C ALA A 29 15.67 1.46 -0.79
N ALA A 30 14.44 1.13 -1.15
CA ALA A 30 13.27 1.21 -0.28
C ALA A 30 12.45 -0.06 -0.39
N VAL A 31 12.00 -0.59 0.74
CA VAL A 31 11.07 -1.71 0.80
C VAL A 31 9.77 -1.21 1.41
N ALA A 32 8.66 -1.46 0.74
CA ALA A 32 7.35 -1.04 1.19
C ALA A 32 6.40 -2.24 1.32
N PHE A 33 5.89 -2.47 2.53
CA PHE A 33 4.76 -3.36 2.75
C PHE A 33 3.49 -2.52 2.71
N VAL A 34 2.62 -2.85 1.76
CA VAL A 34 1.42 -2.07 1.49
C VAL A 34 0.20 -2.96 1.61
N ARG A 35 -0.76 -2.54 2.43
CA ARG A 35 -2.08 -3.18 2.47
C ARG A 35 -2.88 -2.76 1.25
N THR A 36 -3.80 -3.62 0.82
CA THR A 36 -4.75 -3.31 -0.26
C THR A 36 -5.60 -2.08 0.04
N GLY A 37 -6.05 -1.40 -1.00
CA GLY A 37 -7.08 -0.37 -0.89
C GLY A 37 -8.42 -0.95 -0.41
N GLU A 38 -9.41 -0.07 -0.25
CA GLU A 38 -10.76 -0.48 0.08
C GLU A 38 -11.29 -1.46 -0.96
N ARG A 39 -11.97 -2.49 -0.49
CA ARG A 39 -12.54 -3.55 -1.30
C ARG A 39 -13.94 -3.92 -0.83
N THR A 40 -14.70 -4.58 -1.68
CA THR A 40 -15.98 -5.14 -1.27
C THR A 40 -15.78 -6.19 -0.16
N PRO A 41 -16.75 -6.35 0.74
CA PRO A 41 -16.67 -7.33 1.81
C PRO A 41 -16.39 -8.74 1.29
N THR A 42 -15.63 -9.51 2.06
CA THR A 42 -15.43 -10.94 1.76
C THR A 42 -16.61 -11.72 2.31
N PHE A 43 -17.37 -12.34 1.44
CA PHE A 43 -18.47 -13.20 1.82
C PHE A 43 -18.03 -14.66 1.89
N ARG A 44 -18.55 -15.39 2.84
CA ARG A 44 -18.29 -16.83 2.97
C ARG A 44 -18.89 -17.64 1.82
N LYS A 45 -20.03 -17.16 1.34
CA LYS A 45 -20.72 -17.67 0.14
C LYS A 45 -21.12 -16.43 -0.66
N GLY A 46 -20.52 -16.21 -1.79
CA GLY A 46 -20.82 -15.05 -2.61
C GLY A 46 -19.70 -14.73 -3.60
N PRO A 47 -19.80 -13.60 -4.29
CA PRO A 47 -18.78 -13.19 -5.23
C PRO A 47 -17.46 -12.90 -4.52
N SER A 48 -16.36 -13.12 -5.23
CA SER A 48 -15.03 -12.75 -4.76
C SER A 48 -14.95 -11.25 -4.46
N SER A 49 -14.20 -10.86 -3.44
CA SER A 49 -13.95 -9.46 -3.15
C SER A 49 -13.24 -8.79 -4.32
N VAL A 50 -13.67 -7.59 -4.64
CA VAL A 50 -13.07 -6.75 -5.69
C VAL A 50 -12.65 -5.42 -5.12
N LEU A 51 -11.59 -4.84 -5.66
CA LEU A 51 -11.13 -3.50 -5.31
C LEU A 51 -12.19 -2.47 -5.72
N THR A 52 -12.57 -1.57 -4.81
CA THR A 52 -13.49 -0.48 -5.13
C THR A 52 -12.76 0.67 -5.83
N ALA A 53 -13.52 1.55 -6.48
CA ALA A 53 -12.95 2.77 -7.06
C ALA A 53 -12.26 3.65 -6.01
N LEU A 54 -12.81 3.72 -4.79
CA LEU A 54 -12.18 4.42 -3.67
C LEU A 54 -10.87 3.75 -3.30
N GLY A 55 -10.83 2.42 -3.19
CA GLY A 55 -9.61 1.67 -2.94
C GLY A 55 -8.53 1.89 -3.99
N ALA A 56 -8.90 1.94 -5.26
CA ALA A 56 -7.98 2.26 -6.35
C ALA A 56 -7.39 3.67 -6.20
N GLN A 57 -8.21 4.67 -5.85
CA GLN A 57 -7.73 6.03 -5.58
C GLN A 57 -6.80 6.11 -4.38
N GLN A 58 -7.09 5.37 -3.31
CA GLN A 58 -6.22 5.28 -2.14
C GLN A 58 -4.83 4.75 -2.53
N MET A 59 -4.79 3.68 -3.30
CA MET A 59 -3.55 3.05 -3.73
C MET A 59 -2.77 3.94 -4.70
N PHE A 60 -3.46 4.56 -5.64
CA PHE A 60 -2.87 5.53 -6.55
C PHE A 60 -2.22 6.69 -5.79
N LYS A 61 -2.93 7.27 -4.81
CA LYS A 61 -2.40 8.37 -3.98
C LYS A 61 -1.18 7.95 -3.15
N LEU A 62 -1.21 6.73 -2.62
CA LEU A 62 -0.07 6.17 -1.89
C LEU A 62 1.15 6.03 -2.82
N GLY A 63 0.94 5.52 -4.04
CA GLY A 63 1.98 5.45 -5.07
C GLY A 63 2.57 6.82 -5.40
N GLN A 64 1.72 7.85 -5.56
CA GLN A 64 2.18 9.23 -5.77
C GLN A 64 3.04 9.76 -4.60
N ASN A 65 2.65 9.46 -3.36
CA ASN A 65 3.41 9.89 -2.19
C ASN A 65 4.80 9.25 -2.16
N LEU A 66 4.88 7.95 -2.45
CA LEU A 66 6.18 7.25 -2.53
C LEU A 66 7.02 7.71 -3.72
N ARG A 67 6.38 8.02 -4.86
CA ARG A 67 7.05 8.66 -5.99
C ARG A 67 7.71 9.97 -5.58
N THR A 68 6.94 10.86 -4.94
CA THR A 68 7.43 12.16 -4.49
C THR A 68 8.61 12.01 -3.55
N ARG A 69 8.57 11.01 -2.68
CA ARG A 69 9.60 10.78 -1.68
C ARG A 69 10.86 10.11 -2.25
N TYR A 70 10.71 9.04 -3.02
CA TYR A 70 11.82 8.16 -3.37
C TYR A 70 12.27 8.23 -4.83
N ILE A 71 11.41 8.71 -5.73
CA ILE A 71 11.71 8.76 -7.17
C ILE A 71 12.07 10.17 -7.61
N THR A 72 11.28 11.19 -7.24
CA THR A 72 11.51 12.57 -7.68
C THR A 72 12.25 13.43 -6.66
N GLY A 73 12.31 13.01 -5.39
CA GLY A 73 12.96 13.76 -4.32
C GLY A 73 12.29 15.08 -3.95
N ASN A 74 11.04 15.30 -4.34
CA ASN A 74 10.27 16.52 -4.07
C ASN A 74 9.54 16.46 -2.72
N THR A 75 10.20 15.96 -1.69
CA THR A 75 9.64 15.94 -0.33
C THR A 75 9.87 17.28 0.36
N PRO A 76 8.99 17.65 1.32
CA PRO A 76 9.28 18.77 2.22
C PRO A 76 10.64 18.62 2.89
N ALA A 77 11.36 19.70 3.02
CA ALA A 77 12.74 19.72 3.52
C ALA A 77 12.89 19.14 4.95
N ASP A 78 11.82 19.15 5.72
CA ASP A 78 11.74 18.62 7.09
C ASP A 78 11.85 17.09 7.16
N LEU A 79 11.54 16.37 6.07
CA LEU A 79 11.66 14.93 6.03
C LEU A 79 13.06 14.41 5.68
N GLY A 80 13.96 15.27 5.18
CA GLY A 80 15.38 14.96 4.96
C GLY A 80 15.69 13.76 4.05
N VAL A 81 14.70 13.22 3.34
CA VAL A 81 14.87 12.02 2.49
C VAL A 81 15.04 12.44 1.05
N GLN A 82 16.20 12.13 0.50
CA GLN A 82 16.48 12.32 -0.91
C GLN A 82 15.95 11.13 -1.74
N HIS A 83 15.81 11.33 -3.06
CA HIS A 83 15.43 10.25 -3.97
C HIS A 83 16.52 9.16 -4.03
N ILE A 84 16.11 7.96 -4.40
CA ILE A 84 17.03 6.85 -4.62
C ILE A 84 17.87 7.16 -5.87
N ALA A 85 19.19 7.20 -5.71
CA ALA A 85 20.09 7.52 -6.81
C ALA A 85 19.99 6.48 -7.94
N GLY A 86 20.00 6.96 -9.18
CA GLY A 86 19.96 6.11 -10.37
C GLY A 86 18.58 5.61 -10.80
N MET A 87 17.52 5.86 -10.03
CA MET A 87 16.17 5.57 -10.49
C MET A 87 15.68 6.60 -11.50
N SER A 88 15.13 6.12 -12.60
CA SER A 88 14.52 7.01 -13.59
C SER A 88 13.25 7.66 -13.02
N PRO A 89 13.15 9.01 -13.02
CA PRO A 89 11.96 9.68 -12.55
C PRO A 89 10.79 9.61 -13.54
N ASN A 90 11.04 9.23 -14.76
CA ASN A 90 10.08 9.34 -15.86
C ASN A 90 9.66 8.00 -16.45
N ALA A 91 10.60 7.10 -16.67
CA ALA A 91 10.34 5.81 -17.29
C ALA A 91 10.48 4.70 -16.24
N LEU A 92 9.49 3.83 -16.16
CA LEU A 92 9.54 2.63 -15.33
C LEU A 92 10.62 1.69 -15.88
N ASN A 93 11.55 1.29 -15.02
CA ASN A 93 12.48 0.21 -15.28
C ASN A 93 12.15 -0.97 -14.36
N ASN A 94 11.65 -2.05 -14.95
CA ASN A 94 11.27 -3.25 -14.21
C ASN A 94 12.46 -4.01 -13.60
N ASP A 95 13.69 -3.73 -14.02
CA ASP A 95 14.89 -4.32 -13.40
C ASP A 95 15.24 -3.64 -12.07
N GLN A 96 14.69 -2.47 -11.82
CA GLN A 96 14.91 -1.71 -10.59
C GLN A 96 13.79 -1.86 -9.56
N ILE A 97 12.65 -2.44 -9.95
CA ILE A 97 11.46 -2.54 -9.11
C ILE A 97 10.95 -3.96 -9.11
N SER A 98 10.84 -4.53 -7.92
CA SER A 98 10.18 -5.82 -7.70
C SER A 98 8.85 -5.59 -6.98
N VAL A 99 7.77 -6.07 -7.57
CA VAL A 99 6.42 -5.99 -7.00
C VAL A 99 5.89 -7.40 -6.83
N GLN A 100 5.58 -7.75 -5.58
CA GLN A 100 5.05 -9.07 -5.23
C GLN A 100 3.68 -8.94 -4.59
N THR A 101 2.76 -9.81 -4.96
CA THR A 101 1.38 -9.85 -4.46
C THR A 101 0.94 -11.29 -4.22
N SER A 102 -0.10 -11.48 -3.41
CA SER A 102 -0.90 -12.69 -3.50
C SER A 102 -1.79 -12.65 -4.76
N ASP A 103 -2.35 -13.79 -5.14
CA ASP A 103 -3.11 -13.97 -6.38
C ASP A 103 -4.56 -13.48 -6.32
N GLU A 104 -5.02 -12.98 -5.16
CA GLU A 104 -6.37 -12.45 -5.05
C GLU A 104 -6.54 -11.20 -5.92
N GLN A 105 -7.63 -11.15 -6.68
CA GLN A 105 -7.93 -10.09 -7.63
C GLN A 105 -7.77 -8.68 -7.05
N TYR A 106 -8.30 -8.44 -5.85
CA TYR A 106 -8.24 -7.12 -5.24
C TYR A 106 -6.82 -6.72 -4.80
N VAL A 107 -5.94 -7.71 -4.54
CA VAL A 107 -4.52 -7.45 -4.19
C VAL A 107 -3.74 -7.06 -5.43
N VAL A 108 -3.88 -7.83 -6.51
CA VAL A 108 -3.25 -7.53 -7.81
C VAL A 108 -3.72 -6.18 -8.33
N SER A 109 -5.04 -5.92 -8.29
CA SER A 109 -5.60 -4.62 -8.72
C SER A 109 -5.10 -3.46 -7.86
N SER A 110 -4.90 -3.67 -6.55
CA SER A 110 -4.31 -2.68 -5.65
C SER A 110 -2.86 -2.34 -6.06
N ALA A 111 -2.06 -3.36 -6.36
CA ALA A 111 -0.69 -3.16 -6.83
C ALA A 111 -0.64 -2.42 -8.18
N GLN A 112 -1.56 -2.74 -9.11
CA GLN A 112 -1.68 -2.01 -10.37
C GLN A 112 -2.00 -0.53 -10.14
N ALA A 113 -2.98 -0.23 -9.30
CA ALA A 113 -3.34 1.16 -8.98
C ALA A 113 -2.20 1.90 -8.26
N PHE A 114 -1.48 1.23 -7.38
CA PHE A 114 -0.29 1.76 -6.73
C PHE A 114 0.81 2.10 -7.75
N MET A 115 1.10 1.19 -8.68
CA MET A 115 2.12 1.41 -9.71
C MET A 115 1.75 2.52 -10.68
N GLN A 116 0.46 2.71 -10.98
CA GLN A 116 -0.02 3.87 -11.75
C GLN A 116 0.28 5.20 -11.03
N GLY A 117 0.23 5.22 -9.70
CA GLY A 117 0.61 6.38 -8.90
C GLY A 117 2.12 6.58 -8.84
N LEU A 118 2.87 5.49 -8.71
CA LEU A 118 4.33 5.52 -8.63
C LEU A 118 4.97 5.91 -9.96
N TYR A 119 4.48 5.35 -11.07
CA TYR A 119 4.87 5.68 -12.44
C TYR A 119 3.64 5.98 -13.29
N PRO A 120 3.11 7.21 -13.20
CA PRO A 120 1.92 7.61 -13.92
C PRO A 120 2.13 7.57 -15.44
N PRO A 121 1.05 7.40 -16.21
CA PRO A 121 1.10 7.50 -17.67
C PRO A 121 1.75 8.81 -18.13
N ARG A 122 2.61 8.73 -19.12
CA ARG A 122 3.28 9.88 -19.72
C ARG A 122 3.23 9.78 -21.24
N ASN A 123 2.57 10.74 -21.87
CA ASN A 123 2.54 10.80 -23.31
C ASN A 123 3.64 11.73 -23.85
N ILE A 124 3.90 11.60 -25.16
CA ILE A 124 4.89 12.39 -25.88
C ILE A 124 4.58 13.89 -25.76
N ALA A 125 3.31 14.26 -25.84
CA ALA A 125 2.88 15.68 -25.85
C ALA A 125 3.25 16.41 -24.55
N ASN A 126 3.38 15.68 -23.42
CA ASN A 126 3.66 16.25 -22.11
C ASN A 126 5.14 16.10 -21.68
N SER A 127 6.00 15.55 -22.53
CA SER A 127 7.35 15.16 -22.09
C SER A 127 8.42 16.24 -22.29
N ASN A 128 8.14 17.39 -22.89
CA ASN A 128 9.13 18.46 -23.18
C ASN A 128 10.52 17.93 -23.58
N GLY A 129 10.55 16.77 -24.27
CA GLY A 129 11.79 16.12 -24.73
C GLY A 129 12.60 15.37 -23.66
N THR A 130 12.22 15.41 -22.38
CA THR A 130 12.91 14.68 -21.31
C THR A 130 12.03 13.55 -20.76
N GLY A 131 12.46 12.31 -21.01
CA GLY A 131 11.79 11.13 -20.44
C GLY A 131 10.65 10.58 -21.29
N PHE A 132 10.87 10.52 -22.59
CA PHE A 132 10.01 9.82 -23.53
C PHE A 132 9.87 8.34 -23.15
N THR A 133 8.66 7.88 -22.96
CA THR A 133 8.33 6.48 -22.64
C THR A 133 7.90 5.66 -23.85
N GLY A 134 7.65 6.32 -24.99
CA GLY A 134 7.26 5.66 -26.23
C GLY A 134 8.43 5.17 -27.08
N SER A 135 8.16 4.80 -28.31
CA SER A 135 9.13 4.32 -29.27
C SER A 135 9.18 5.19 -30.52
N LEU A 136 10.38 5.38 -31.05
CA LEU A 136 10.58 5.98 -32.38
C LEU A 136 10.61 4.86 -33.42
N LEU A 137 9.77 5.00 -34.43
CA LEU A 137 9.79 4.10 -35.59
C LEU A 137 10.92 4.47 -36.56
N SER A 138 11.26 3.55 -37.42
CA SER A 138 12.31 3.75 -38.44
C SER A 138 12.04 4.92 -39.38
N ASN A 139 10.77 5.33 -39.55
CA ASN A 139 10.37 6.49 -40.33
C ASN A 139 10.45 7.82 -39.56
N GLY A 140 10.93 7.80 -38.32
CA GLY A 140 11.04 8.98 -37.45
C GLY A 140 9.74 9.38 -36.74
N SER A 141 8.64 8.67 -36.93
CA SER A 141 7.41 8.92 -36.17
C SER A 141 7.51 8.37 -34.77
N ALA A 142 6.97 9.10 -33.80
CA ALA A 142 6.91 8.68 -32.41
C ALA A 142 5.58 8.00 -32.11
N ILE A 143 5.61 6.89 -31.39
CA ILE A 143 4.44 6.16 -30.92
C ILE A 143 4.48 6.09 -29.39
N ASP A 144 3.38 6.52 -28.76
CA ASP A 144 3.16 6.33 -27.34
C ASP A 144 2.59 4.96 -27.02
N TYR A 145 2.82 4.52 -25.78
CA TYR A 145 2.05 3.42 -25.22
C TYR A 145 0.56 3.80 -25.13
N PRO A 146 -0.36 2.80 -25.23
CA PRO A 146 -1.79 3.03 -25.03
C PRO A 146 -2.11 3.77 -23.73
N LEU A 147 -3.32 4.33 -23.62
CA LEU A 147 -3.81 5.06 -22.45
C LEU A 147 -2.91 6.26 -22.07
N GLY A 148 -2.42 6.98 -23.09
CA GLY A 148 -1.62 8.18 -22.87
C GLY A 148 -0.24 7.90 -22.27
N GLY A 149 0.39 6.81 -22.67
CA GLY A 149 1.72 6.44 -22.22
C GLY A 149 1.70 5.62 -20.92
N TYR A 150 0.72 4.71 -20.78
CA TYR A 150 0.67 3.80 -19.64
C TYR A 150 1.93 2.95 -19.53
N GLN A 151 2.49 2.85 -18.32
CA GLN A 151 3.73 2.13 -18.04
C GLN A 151 3.42 0.77 -17.42
N TYR A 152 3.93 -0.29 -18.03
CA TYR A 152 3.62 -1.68 -17.68
C TYR A 152 4.57 -2.19 -16.60
N ALA A 153 4.09 -2.20 -15.36
CA ALA A 153 4.82 -2.78 -14.23
C ALA A 153 4.76 -4.31 -14.26
N ASN A 154 5.89 -4.95 -13.98
CA ASN A 154 5.95 -6.38 -13.78
C ASN A 154 5.49 -6.70 -12.34
N ILE A 155 4.28 -7.24 -12.20
CA ILE A 155 3.70 -7.64 -10.92
C ILE A 155 3.70 -9.17 -10.85
N GLN A 156 4.48 -9.70 -9.92
CA GLN A 156 4.55 -11.13 -9.64
C GLN A 156 3.50 -11.48 -8.59
N SER A 157 2.60 -12.39 -8.92
CA SER A 157 1.60 -12.89 -7.99
C SER A 157 1.89 -14.33 -7.59
N SER A 158 1.91 -14.59 -6.29
CA SER A 158 2.09 -15.93 -5.73
C SER A 158 0.74 -16.51 -5.33
N GLY A 159 0.41 -17.66 -5.88
CA GLY A 159 -0.78 -18.43 -5.52
C GLY A 159 -0.60 -19.13 -4.18
N GLN A 160 -1.70 -19.64 -3.63
CA GLN A 160 -1.72 -20.27 -2.31
C GLN A 160 -0.79 -21.49 -2.19
N LEU A 161 -0.51 -22.16 -3.30
CA LEU A 161 0.37 -23.34 -3.32
C LEU A 161 1.83 -23.00 -3.61
N ASP A 162 2.14 -21.74 -3.92
CA ASP A 162 3.51 -21.31 -4.15
C ASP A 162 4.26 -21.18 -2.82
N PRO A 163 5.47 -21.72 -2.71
CA PRO A 163 6.27 -21.61 -1.49
C PRO A 163 6.53 -20.14 -1.06
N GLU A 164 6.59 -19.25 -2.03
CA GLU A 164 6.83 -17.81 -1.79
C GLU A 164 5.61 -17.06 -1.26
N SER A 165 4.42 -17.67 -1.29
CA SER A 165 3.19 -17.08 -0.73
C SER A 165 3.33 -16.70 0.75
N ILE A 166 4.18 -17.40 1.49
CA ILE A 166 4.46 -17.13 2.91
C ILE A 166 5.03 -15.71 3.14
N TYR A 167 5.74 -15.14 2.15
CA TYR A 167 6.33 -13.81 2.27
C TYR A 167 5.32 -12.68 2.06
N VAL A 168 4.25 -12.94 1.31
CA VAL A 168 3.22 -11.92 0.98
C VAL A 168 1.90 -12.18 1.72
N ALA A 169 1.65 -13.42 2.13
CA ALA A 169 0.41 -13.84 2.78
C ALA A 169 0.68 -14.82 3.94
N GLY A 170 1.66 -14.51 4.79
CA GLY A 170 2.12 -15.38 5.88
C GLY A 170 1.07 -15.74 6.94
N SER A 171 -0.10 -15.10 6.92
CA SER A 171 -1.25 -15.51 7.74
C SER A 171 -2.07 -16.65 7.12
N GLN A 172 -1.85 -16.97 5.85
CA GLN A 172 -2.52 -18.07 5.16
C GLN A 172 -1.76 -19.37 5.39
N HIS A 173 -2.49 -20.47 5.38
CA HIS A 173 -1.94 -21.82 5.56
C HIS A 173 -1.15 -22.06 6.85
N CYS A 174 -1.52 -21.37 7.94
CA CYS A 174 -1.03 -21.66 9.28
C CYS A 174 -2.09 -22.44 10.06
N PRO A 175 -2.07 -23.80 10.05
CA PRO A 175 -3.13 -24.62 10.67
C PRO A 175 -3.33 -24.33 12.16
N THR A 176 -2.25 -23.98 12.87
CA THR A 176 -2.32 -23.62 14.29
C THR A 176 -3.05 -22.30 14.50
N ALA A 177 -2.71 -21.27 13.73
CA ALA A 177 -3.37 -19.96 13.83
C ALA A 177 -4.85 -20.04 13.41
N GLU A 178 -5.16 -20.82 12.38
CA GLU A 178 -6.54 -21.04 11.93
C GLU A 178 -7.36 -21.77 12.98
N ARG A 179 -6.80 -22.83 13.59
CA ARG A 179 -7.45 -23.54 14.68
C ARG A 179 -7.69 -22.64 15.88
N ASP A 180 -6.70 -21.88 16.31
CA ASP A 180 -6.78 -21.01 17.47
C ASP A 180 -7.78 -19.87 17.23
N ALA A 181 -7.84 -19.33 16.03
CA ALA A 181 -8.87 -18.36 15.62
C ALA A 181 -10.27 -18.99 15.67
N MET A 182 -10.44 -20.24 15.23
CA MET A 182 -11.72 -20.94 15.32
C MET A 182 -12.11 -21.24 16.77
N MET A 183 -11.15 -21.60 17.63
CA MET A 183 -11.43 -21.84 19.04
C MET A 183 -11.93 -20.60 19.78
N TYR A 184 -11.54 -19.40 19.34
CA TYR A 184 -12.05 -18.16 19.90
C TYR A 184 -13.60 -18.07 19.86
N TYR A 185 -14.22 -18.57 18.79
CA TYR A 185 -15.69 -18.57 18.64
C TYR A 185 -16.42 -19.47 19.63
N THR A 186 -15.73 -20.36 20.32
CA THR A 186 -16.30 -21.24 21.35
C THR A 186 -16.14 -20.68 22.76
N THR A 187 -15.48 -19.52 22.91
CA THR A 187 -15.24 -18.91 24.22
C THR A 187 -16.46 -18.17 24.77
N ASP A 188 -16.55 -18.11 26.12
CA ASP A 188 -17.57 -17.32 26.81
C ASP A 188 -17.46 -15.84 26.43
N LYS A 189 -16.22 -15.31 26.26
CA LYS A 189 -15.98 -13.95 25.84
C LYS A 189 -16.60 -13.63 24.48
N PHE A 190 -16.51 -14.53 23.52
CA PHE A 190 -17.18 -14.36 22.23
C PHE A 190 -18.69 -14.33 22.39
N SER A 191 -19.23 -15.22 23.21
CA SER A 191 -20.68 -15.29 23.49
C SER A 191 -21.20 -14.02 24.14
N GLU A 192 -20.47 -13.42 25.07
CA GLU A 192 -20.79 -12.12 25.68
C GLU A 192 -20.79 -11.00 24.65
N ILE A 193 -19.76 -10.90 23.81
CA ILE A 193 -19.67 -9.87 22.76
C ILE A 193 -20.80 -10.05 21.74
N LYS A 194 -21.09 -11.29 21.36
CA LYS A 194 -22.21 -11.61 20.46
C LYS A 194 -23.54 -11.14 21.04
N ALA A 195 -23.81 -11.44 22.31
CA ALA A 195 -25.03 -11.02 23.00
C ALA A 195 -25.14 -9.50 23.09
N ALA A 196 -24.05 -8.82 23.44
CA ALA A 196 -24.01 -7.36 23.56
C ALA A 196 -24.29 -6.61 22.25
N ASN A 197 -23.96 -7.23 21.11
CA ASN A 197 -24.17 -6.60 19.80
C ASN A 197 -25.38 -7.13 19.03
N ASN A 198 -26.16 -8.03 19.62
CA ASN A 198 -27.24 -8.72 18.93
C ASN A 198 -28.33 -7.75 18.42
N ASP A 199 -28.66 -6.74 19.20
CA ASP A 199 -29.70 -5.76 18.82
C ASP A 199 -29.26 -4.92 17.61
N PHE A 200 -27.99 -4.52 17.57
CA PHE A 200 -27.43 -3.83 16.42
C PHE A 200 -27.56 -4.65 15.14
N TYR A 201 -27.14 -5.92 15.17
CA TYR A 201 -27.20 -6.79 14.00
C TYR A 201 -28.61 -7.16 13.58
N ASN A 202 -29.53 -7.30 14.54
CA ASN A 202 -30.94 -7.53 14.24
C ASN A 202 -31.60 -6.29 13.59
N GLY A 203 -31.10 -5.10 13.87
CA GLY A 203 -31.57 -3.85 13.26
C GLY A 203 -31.06 -3.57 11.86
N LEU A 204 -30.07 -4.32 11.37
CA LEU A 204 -29.51 -4.10 10.02
C LEU A 204 -30.49 -4.53 8.94
N ASN A 205 -30.63 -3.71 7.90
CA ASN A 205 -31.35 -4.07 6.70
C ASN A 205 -30.47 -5.00 5.84
N LEU A 206 -30.87 -6.28 5.75
CA LEU A 206 -30.12 -7.31 5.00
C LEU A 206 -30.31 -7.20 3.49
N ASP A 207 -31.32 -6.46 3.01
CA ASP A 207 -31.55 -6.26 1.57
C ASP A 207 -30.38 -5.53 0.91
N TRP A 208 -29.62 -4.73 1.69
CA TRP A 208 -28.38 -4.08 1.20
C TRP A 208 -27.32 -5.06 0.74
N PHE A 209 -27.38 -6.31 1.17
CA PHE A 209 -26.39 -7.35 0.86
C PHE A 209 -26.89 -8.32 -0.21
N GLU A 210 -28.02 -8.03 -0.86
CA GLU A 210 -28.56 -8.82 -1.99
C GLU A 210 -28.61 -10.34 -1.72
N GLY A 211 -28.93 -10.74 -0.50
CA GLY A 211 -28.98 -12.15 -0.08
C GLY A 211 -27.63 -12.82 0.18
N ASN A 212 -26.52 -12.11 0.02
CA ASN A 212 -25.17 -12.66 0.24
C ASN A 212 -24.81 -12.80 1.73
N LEU A 213 -25.56 -12.17 2.61
CA LEU A 213 -25.37 -12.26 4.06
C LEU A 213 -26.68 -12.64 4.77
N ASN A 214 -26.57 -13.50 5.74
CA ASN A 214 -27.62 -13.70 6.74
C ASN A 214 -27.15 -13.15 8.10
N ARG A 215 -28.08 -13.01 9.06
CA ARG A 215 -27.77 -12.42 10.38
C ARG A 215 -26.72 -13.21 11.17
N ASN A 216 -26.70 -14.52 11.02
CA ASN A 216 -25.70 -15.37 11.69
C ASN A 216 -24.29 -15.20 11.07
N ASP A 217 -24.23 -14.98 9.77
CA ASP A 217 -22.97 -14.76 9.08
C ASP A 217 -22.36 -13.40 9.45
N LEU A 218 -23.15 -12.34 9.60
CA LEU A 218 -22.70 -11.02 10.02
C LEU A 218 -21.98 -11.05 11.38
N LEU A 219 -22.52 -11.79 12.35
CA LEU A 219 -21.93 -11.92 13.67
C LEU A 219 -20.57 -12.62 13.67
N VAL A 220 -20.34 -13.52 12.73
CA VAL A 220 -19.06 -14.25 12.57
C VAL A 220 -18.06 -13.41 11.78
N TYR A 221 -18.49 -12.68 10.76
CA TYR A 221 -17.60 -11.93 9.87
C TYR A 221 -16.91 -10.74 10.51
N GLN A 222 -17.55 -10.03 11.41
CA GLN A 222 -16.92 -8.87 12.04
C GLN A 222 -15.70 -9.23 12.86
N HIS A 223 -15.68 -10.41 13.46
CA HIS A 223 -14.52 -10.85 14.22
C HIS A 223 -13.37 -11.32 13.34
N LEU A 224 -13.66 -11.89 12.18
CA LEU A 224 -12.61 -12.27 11.21
C LEU A 224 -11.91 -11.07 10.60
N THR A 225 -12.62 -9.97 10.37
CA THR A 225 -12.02 -8.73 9.84
C THR A 225 -11.30 -7.92 10.91
N CYS A 226 -11.77 -7.91 12.15
CA CYS A 226 -11.11 -7.22 13.27
C CYS A 226 -9.91 -8.00 13.85
N ALA A 227 -9.91 -9.33 13.78
CA ALA A 227 -8.79 -10.16 14.26
C ALA A 227 -7.58 -10.20 13.32
N ARG A 228 -7.66 -9.55 12.17
CA ARG A 228 -6.56 -9.42 11.20
C ARG A 228 -5.83 -8.06 11.27
N PHE A 229 -6.00 -7.33 12.40
CA PHE A 229 -5.27 -6.11 12.69
C PHE A 229 -4.28 -6.32 13.84
#